data_b4c1287c21ee63d65b4e866919332363
#
_entry.id   b4c1287c21ee63d65b4e866919332363
#
_cell.length_a   1.000
_cell.length_b   1.000
_cell.length_c   1.000
_cell.angle_alpha   90.00
_cell.angle_beta   90.00
_cell.angle_gamma   90.00
#
_symmetry.space_group_name_H-M   'P 1'
#
loop_
_entity.id
_entity.type
_entity.pdbx_description
1 polymer ?
#
loop_
_entity_poly.entity_id
_entity_poly.type
_entity_poly.pdbx_seq_one_letter_code
_entity_poly.pdbx_strand_id
1 'polypeptide(L)' 'MAKFIKGDLIYNEKFDEYAIFLGASQWVGWIRVCLISTGEKSQVHDYIWELA' A
#
# COMPACT_ATOMS: atom_id res chain seq x y z
N MET A 1 7.11 12.29 4.71
CA MET A 1 7.56 11.80 3.40
C MET A 1 7.07 10.37 3.20
N ALA A 2 6.46 10.08 2.07
CA ALA A 2 6.01 8.72 1.79
C ALA A 2 7.23 7.82 1.56
N LYS A 3 7.20 6.61 2.09
CA LYS A 3 8.30 5.67 1.91
C LYS A 3 8.19 4.88 0.60
N PHE A 4 7.12 5.11 -0.16
CA PHE A 4 6.89 4.45 -1.45
C PHE A 4 6.68 5.47 -2.55
N ILE A 5 6.89 5.02 -3.79
CA ILE A 5 6.65 5.80 -5.00
C ILE A 5 5.47 5.17 -5.73
N LYS A 6 4.62 6.00 -6.34
CA LYS A 6 3.48 5.51 -7.11
C LYS A 6 3.92 4.46 -8.12
N GLY A 7 3.25 3.32 -8.09
CA GLY A 7 3.57 2.19 -8.94
C GLY A 7 4.44 1.13 -8.28
N ASP A 8 4.98 1.41 -7.09
CA ASP A 8 5.78 0.42 -6.37
C ASP A 8 4.94 -0.78 -5.99
N LEU A 9 5.53 -1.97 -6.13
CA LEU A 9 4.95 -3.18 -5.59
C LEU A 9 5.33 -3.27 -4.12
N ILE A 10 4.33 -3.35 -3.25
CA ILE A 10 4.52 -3.43 -1.81
C ILE A 10 3.90 -4.70 -1.26
N TYR A 11 4.36 -5.12 -0.11
CA TYR A 11 3.99 -6.39 0.49
C TYR A 11 3.62 -6.21 1.96
N ASN A 12 2.55 -6.88 2.38
CA ASN A 12 2.11 -6.92 3.76
C ASN A 12 2.33 -8.34 4.28
N GLU A 13 3.33 -8.50 5.12
CA GLU A 13 3.71 -9.81 5.67
C GLU A 13 2.60 -10.37 6.57
N LYS A 14 1.92 -9.52 7.30
CA LYS A 14 0.90 -9.94 8.25
C LYS A 14 -0.25 -10.69 7.57
N PHE A 15 -0.65 -10.23 6.39
CA PHE A 15 -1.73 -10.84 5.63
C PHE A 15 -1.27 -11.56 4.37
N ASP A 16 0.06 -11.62 4.16
CA ASP A 16 0.64 -12.24 2.96
C ASP A 16 -0.01 -11.68 1.70
N GLU A 17 -0.01 -10.36 1.58
CA GLU A 17 -0.74 -9.67 0.53
C GLU A 17 0.16 -8.69 -0.20
N TYR A 18 0.02 -8.66 -1.54
CA TYR A 18 0.73 -7.70 -2.39
C TYR A 18 -0.21 -6.63 -2.88
N ALA A 19 0.32 -5.43 -3.07
CA ALA A 19 -0.46 -4.32 -3.60
C ALA A 19 0.44 -3.36 -4.37
N ILE A 20 -0.17 -2.53 -5.21
CA ILE A 20 0.51 -1.45 -5.91
C ILE A 20 0.22 -0.16 -5.16
N PHE A 21 1.28 0.58 -4.82
CA PHE A 21 1.14 1.86 -4.14
C PHE A 21 0.59 2.90 -5.11
N LEU A 22 -0.49 3.57 -4.75
CA LEU A 22 -1.14 4.57 -5.59
C LEU A 22 -0.84 6.00 -5.15
N GLY A 23 -0.54 6.20 -3.88
CA GLY A 23 -0.27 7.53 -3.36
C GLY A 23 -0.62 7.66 -1.89
N ALA A 24 -0.39 8.85 -1.34
CA ALA A 24 -0.72 9.14 0.05
C ALA A 24 -2.23 9.33 0.19
N SER A 25 -2.75 8.91 1.35
CA SER A 25 -4.13 9.19 1.73
C SER A 25 -4.23 10.62 2.27
N GLN A 26 -5.46 11.11 2.39
CA GLN A 26 -5.70 12.38 3.07
C GLN A 26 -5.47 12.29 4.58
N TRP A 27 -5.39 11.08 5.12
CA TRP A 27 -5.12 10.87 6.54
C TRP A 27 -3.66 10.53 6.75
N VAL A 28 -3.05 11.15 7.77
CA VAL A 28 -1.65 10.89 8.13
C VAL A 28 -1.49 9.43 8.54
N GLY A 29 -0.45 8.77 8.00
CA GLY A 29 -0.18 7.37 8.31
C GLY A 29 -0.96 6.37 7.46
N TRP A 30 -1.79 6.85 6.54
CA TRP A 30 -2.54 6.00 5.63
C TRP A 30 -2.06 6.19 4.20
N ILE A 31 -2.16 5.14 3.41
CA ILE A 31 -1.79 5.16 2.00
C ILE A 31 -2.91 4.53 1.17
N ARG A 32 -2.93 4.88 -0.11
CA ARG A 32 -3.88 4.32 -1.07
C ARG A 32 -3.16 3.27 -1.89
N VAL A 33 -3.77 2.10 -2.02
CA VAL A 33 -3.18 0.97 -2.74
C VAL A 33 -4.22 0.29 -3.61
N CYS A 34 -3.73 -0.48 -4.58
CA CYS A 34 -4.56 -1.39 -5.37
C CYS A 34 -4.12 -2.80 -5.01
N LEU A 35 -5.00 -3.56 -4.39
CA LEU A 35 -4.70 -4.93 -3.98
C LEU A 35 -4.55 -5.82 -5.21
N ILE A 36 -3.48 -6.62 -5.25
CA ILE A 36 -3.24 -7.49 -6.41
C ILE A 36 -4.27 -8.63 -6.45
N SER A 37 -4.60 -9.18 -5.29
CA SER A 37 -5.47 -10.37 -5.23
C SER A 37 -6.88 -10.10 -5.75
N THR A 38 -7.41 -8.91 -5.53
CA THR A 38 -8.79 -8.58 -5.89
C THR A 38 -8.89 -7.49 -6.94
N GLY A 39 -7.82 -6.72 -7.15
CA GLY A 39 -7.86 -5.55 -8.01
C GLY A 39 -8.57 -4.36 -7.40
N GLU A 40 -8.99 -4.45 -6.15
CA GLU A 40 -9.71 -3.37 -5.48
C GLU A 40 -8.76 -2.31 -4.96
N LYS A 41 -9.20 -1.05 -5.01
CA LYS A 41 -8.48 0.05 -4.41
C LYS A 41 -8.90 0.18 -2.95
N SER A 42 -7.91 0.37 -2.08
CA SER A 42 -8.15 0.42 -0.65
C SER A 42 -7.24 1.45 0.01
N GLN A 43 -7.57 1.84 1.22
CA GLN A 43 -6.70 2.68 2.04
C GLN A 43 -6.27 1.86 3.25
N VAL A 44 -4.97 1.85 3.50
CA VAL A 44 -4.37 1.00 4.54
C VAL A 44 -3.33 1.80 5.30
N HIS A 45 -2.95 1.30 6.48
CA HIS A 45 -1.87 1.89 7.27
C HIS A 45 -0.53 1.62 6.58
N ASP A 46 0.33 2.64 6.50
CA ASP A 46 1.60 2.51 5.79
C ASP A 46 2.64 1.65 6.53
N TYR A 47 2.58 1.63 7.86
CA TYR A 47 3.63 1.00 8.68
C TYR A 47 3.63 -0.54 8.58
N ILE A 48 2.55 -1.14 8.10
CA ILE A 48 2.47 -2.60 7.96
C ILE A 48 2.86 -3.08 6.56
N TRP A 49 3.28 -2.17 5.70
CA TRP A 49 3.69 -2.48 4.32
C TRP A 49 5.15 -2.14 4.10
N GLU A 50 5.79 -2.89 3.21
CA GLU A 50 7.17 -2.65 2.83
C GLU A 50 7.36 -2.97 1.35
N LEU A 51 8.47 -2.50 0.77
CA LEU A 51 8.76 -2.82 -0.63
C LEU A 51 8.91 -4.31 -0.80
N ALA A 52 8.30 -4.84 -1.84
CA ALA A 52 8.37 -6.26 -2.13
C ALA A 52 9.76 -6.67 -2.64
#